data_ebd60ed175213d48de503cd211f0ee1c
#
_entry.id   ebd60ed175213d48de503cd211f0ee1c
#
_cell.length_a   1.000
_cell.length_b   1.000
_cell.length_c   1.000
_cell.angle_alpha   90.00
_cell.angle_beta   90.00
_cell.angle_gamma   90.00
#
_symmetry.space_group_name_H-M   'P 1'
#
loop_
_entity.id
_entity.type
_entity.pdbx_description
1 polymer ?
#
loop_
_entity_poly.entity_id
_entity_poly.type
_entity_poly.pdbx_seq_one_letter_code
_entity_poly.pdbx_strand_id
1 'polypeptide(L)'
;MENKSIPQATSPLAAWLSYLENLHSKTIDMGLERVSQVAARLDVLKPAPFVFTVAGTNGKGTTCRTLESVLMAAGYKVGVYSSPHLVRYTERVRVQNSELPESAHTASFAEIEAARGEISLTYFEYGTLSALWLFKQAQLDVVILEVGLGGRLDATNMVDADVAVVTSIALDHVDWLGPDRESIGREKAGIFRANKPAVVGEPDMPHTIADVANEKGARLLRRGVDWNYEVKDNGWRFSDARGALDNLPLPQVPQPNAATALAALRASGLAVSEQAIRDGIQSAILPGRFQIVSESPRLILDVAHNPHAAAYLAGRLKSLSKTGRVLAVIGMLHDKDIGGTLACMESVVDSWYCAPLEGPRGATAEQLMEHLGKGAIYSSVAQAWHAAMADAKPEDTVLVCGSFHTVAHVMEAMDAGRTGGE
;
A
#
# COMPACT_ATOMS: atom_id res chain seq x y z
N MET A 1 17.90 -36.03 -3.86
CA MET A 1 17.95 -34.57 -3.66
C MET A 1 18.06 -33.93 -5.01
N GLU A 2 16.96 -33.43 -5.53
CA GLU A 2 17.02 -32.64 -6.75
C GLU A 2 17.80 -31.37 -6.48
N ASN A 3 18.95 -31.26 -7.13
CA ASN A 3 19.71 -30.02 -7.18
C ASN A 3 18.86 -28.98 -7.91
N LYS A 4 18.05 -28.22 -7.16
CA LYS A 4 17.35 -27.07 -7.74
C LYS A 4 18.43 -26.08 -8.17
N SER A 5 18.66 -25.97 -9.47
CA SER A 5 19.63 -25.03 -10.00
C SER A 5 19.26 -23.61 -9.59
N ILE A 6 20.23 -22.88 -9.04
CA ILE A 6 20.07 -21.47 -8.70
C ILE A 6 19.85 -20.69 -9.98
N PRO A 7 18.80 -19.86 -10.10
CA PRO A 7 18.59 -19.00 -11.27
C PRO A 7 19.78 -18.06 -11.49
N GLN A 8 19.95 -17.61 -12.72
CA GLN A 8 21.00 -16.68 -13.13
C GLN A 8 20.39 -15.34 -13.53
N ALA A 9 21.23 -14.31 -13.72
CA ALA A 9 20.78 -12.99 -14.14
C ALA A 9 19.95 -13.01 -15.43
N THR A 10 20.20 -13.97 -16.31
CA THR A 10 19.47 -14.17 -17.59
C THR A 10 18.26 -15.08 -17.46
N SER A 11 18.03 -15.68 -16.30
CA SER A 11 16.85 -16.52 -16.07
C SER A 11 15.57 -15.68 -16.04
N PRO A 12 14.41 -16.27 -16.42
CA PRO A 12 13.13 -15.54 -16.35
C PRO A 12 12.79 -15.10 -14.92
N LEU A 13 12.08 -13.98 -14.78
CA LEU A 13 11.63 -13.49 -13.47
C LEU A 13 10.83 -14.56 -12.73
N ALA A 14 9.94 -15.29 -13.40
CA ALA A 14 9.15 -16.34 -12.76
C ALA A 14 10.01 -17.44 -12.11
N ALA A 15 11.16 -17.79 -12.70
CA ALA A 15 12.10 -18.76 -12.13
C ALA A 15 12.71 -18.22 -10.81
N TRP A 16 13.07 -16.94 -10.77
CA TRP A 16 13.56 -16.29 -9.57
C TRP A 16 12.49 -16.23 -8.47
N LEU A 17 11.27 -15.84 -8.80
CA LEU A 17 10.19 -15.74 -7.81
C LEU A 17 9.88 -17.10 -7.19
N SER A 18 9.86 -18.18 -7.99
CA SER A 18 9.69 -19.54 -7.49
C SER A 18 10.84 -19.97 -6.56
N TYR A 19 12.08 -19.65 -6.93
CA TYR A 19 13.26 -19.90 -6.11
C TYR A 19 13.18 -19.17 -4.76
N LEU A 20 12.80 -17.87 -4.77
CA LEU A 20 12.71 -17.05 -3.56
C LEU A 20 11.64 -17.55 -2.59
N GLU A 21 10.53 -18.05 -3.08
CA GLU A 21 9.43 -18.57 -2.25
C GLU A 21 9.87 -19.77 -1.40
N ASN A 22 10.87 -20.54 -1.85
CA ASN A 22 11.33 -21.78 -1.24
C ASN A 22 12.69 -21.65 -0.55
N LEU A 23 13.31 -20.48 -0.57
CA LEU A 23 14.68 -20.31 -0.07
C LEU A 23 14.78 -20.36 1.45
N HIS A 24 13.83 -19.75 2.15
CA HIS A 24 13.80 -19.65 3.60
C HIS A 24 12.75 -20.59 4.18
N SER A 25 13.03 -21.15 5.37
CA SER A 25 12.14 -22.10 6.03
C SER A 25 10.82 -21.49 6.51
N LYS A 26 10.77 -20.17 6.69
CA LYS A 26 9.57 -19.42 7.11
C LYS A 26 9.19 -18.42 6.03
N THR A 27 7.90 -18.30 5.75
CA THR A 27 7.39 -17.27 4.84
C THR A 27 7.55 -15.87 5.42
N ILE A 28 7.32 -15.73 6.73
CA ILE A 28 7.53 -14.50 7.48
C ILE A 28 8.52 -14.79 8.60
N ASP A 29 9.60 -14.04 8.62
CA ASP A 29 10.61 -14.10 9.68
C ASP A 29 11.04 -12.66 10.01
N MET A 30 10.61 -12.20 11.18
CA MET A 30 10.76 -10.80 11.61
C MET A 30 12.07 -10.64 12.36
N GLY A 31 12.96 -9.82 11.82
CA GLY A 31 14.26 -9.50 12.40
C GLY A 31 15.12 -8.81 11.36
N LEU A 32 16.08 -8.00 11.80
CA LEU A 32 16.86 -7.16 10.90
C LEU A 32 18.30 -7.63 10.71
N GLU A 33 18.79 -8.59 11.53
CA GLU A 33 20.20 -8.98 11.52
C GLU A 33 20.64 -9.58 10.18
N ARG A 34 19.92 -10.57 9.66
CA ARG A 34 20.24 -11.27 8.42
C ARG A 34 20.22 -10.31 7.23
N VAL A 35 19.14 -9.57 7.08
CA VAL A 35 18.94 -8.66 5.94
C VAL A 35 19.92 -7.48 5.98
N SER A 36 20.23 -6.97 7.17
CA SER A 36 21.19 -5.86 7.34
C SER A 36 22.62 -6.27 6.97
N GLN A 37 23.02 -7.51 7.28
CA GLN A 37 24.33 -8.03 6.89
C GLN A 37 24.47 -8.07 5.37
N VAL A 38 23.45 -8.56 4.66
CA VAL A 38 23.49 -8.62 3.21
C VAL A 38 23.49 -7.21 2.61
N ALA A 39 22.67 -6.32 3.15
CA ALA A 39 22.62 -4.91 2.71
C ALA A 39 23.98 -4.21 2.87
N ALA A 40 24.69 -4.46 3.97
CA ALA A 40 26.02 -3.91 4.20
C ALA A 40 27.02 -4.41 3.15
N ARG A 41 26.97 -5.70 2.82
CA ARG A 41 27.83 -6.28 1.77
C ARG A 41 27.56 -5.66 0.39
N LEU A 42 26.32 -5.28 0.11
CA LEU A 42 25.91 -4.65 -1.15
C LEU A 42 26.09 -3.12 -1.14
N ASP A 43 26.37 -2.52 0.00
CA ASP A 43 26.42 -1.07 0.19
C ASP A 43 25.12 -0.37 -0.23
N VAL A 44 23.97 -0.87 0.25
CA VAL A 44 22.65 -0.35 -0.10
C VAL A 44 21.85 0.18 1.10
N LEU A 45 22.45 0.27 2.28
CA LEU A 45 21.79 0.79 3.49
C LEU A 45 21.38 2.26 3.39
N LYS A 46 21.99 3.01 2.47
CA LYS A 46 21.59 4.37 2.14
C LYS A 46 21.26 4.45 0.64
N PRO A 47 20.03 4.10 0.24
CA PRO A 47 19.68 3.95 -1.18
C PRO A 47 19.59 5.28 -1.95
N ALA A 48 19.45 6.40 -1.24
CA ALA A 48 19.42 7.76 -1.78
C ALA A 48 19.81 8.76 -0.69
N PRO A 49 20.13 10.03 -1.06
CA PRO A 49 20.43 11.07 -0.07
C PRO A 49 19.28 11.35 0.91
N PHE A 50 18.04 11.15 0.51
CA PHE A 50 16.86 11.37 1.35
C PHE A 50 15.92 10.19 1.29
N VAL A 51 15.43 9.74 2.46
CA VAL A 51 14.55 8.57 2.58
C VAL A 51 13.32 8.90 3.42
N PHE A 52 12.14 8.62 2.87
CA PHE A 52 10.88 8.53 3.62
C PHE A 52 10.56 7.07 3.89
N THR A 53 10.15 6.74 5.10
CA THR A 53 9.60 5.42 5.42
C THR A 53 8.17 5.58 5.92
N VAL A 54 7.24 4.83 5.32
CA VAL A 54 5.81 4.97 5.55
C VAL A 54 5.24 3.66 6.08
N ALA A 55 4.79 3.70 7.34
CA ALA A 55 4.06 2.63 8.01
C ALA A 55 2.59 3.03 8.22
N GLY A 56 1.77 2.11 8.64
CA GLY A 56 0.35 2.34 8.92
C GLY A 56 -0.48 1.10 8.64
N THR A 57 -1.67 1.03 9.23
CA THR A 57 -2.59 -0.06 8.93
C THR A 57 -3.16 0.09 7.53
N ASN A 58 -3.67 1.26 7.21
CA ASN A 58 -4.24 1.60 5.90
C ASN A 58 -3.65 2.92 5.39
N GLY A 59 -3.64 3.11 4.08
CA GLY A 59 -3.26 4.37 3.47
C GLY A 59 -1.77 4.52 3.14
N LYS A 60 -0.95 3.50 3.39
CA LYS A 60 0.49 3.54 3.07
C LYS A 60 0.74 3.82 1.60
N GLY A 61 0.11 3.03 0.73
CA GLY A 61 0.32 3.12 -0.73
C GLY A 61 -0.06 4.48 -1.30
N THR A 62 -1.20 5.01 -0.95
CA THR A 62 -1.67 6.32 -1.44
C THR A 62 -0.90 7.48 -0.84
N THR A 63 -0.41 7.37 0.39
CA THR A 63 0.50 8.34 0.99
C THR A 63 1.84 8.36 0.24
N CYS A 64 2.42 7.18 -0.02
CA CYS A 64 3.64 7.06 -0.83
C CYS A 64 3.45 7.64 -2.23
N ARG A 65 2.32 7.36 -2.86
CA ARG A 65 2.00 7.87 -4.20
C ARG A 65 1.90 9.38 -4.22
N THR A 66 1.31 10.00 -3.20
CA THR A 66 1.23 11.45 -3.10
C THR A 66 2.61 12.08 -2.91
N LEU A 67 3.44 11.51 -2.03
CA LEU A 67 4.83 11.92 -1.88
C LEU A 67 5.59 11.86 -3.20
N GLU A 68 5.49 10.74 -3.90
CA GLU A 68 6.13 10.52 -5.20
C GLU A 68 5.70 11.57 -6.23
N SER A 69 4.41 11.79 -6.36
CA SER A 69 3.83 12.71 -7.33
C SER A 69 4.28 14.16 -7.10
N VAL A 70 4.24 14.61 -5.85
CA VAL A 70 4.66 15.97 -5.48
C VAL A 70 6.17 16.15 -5.67
N LEU A 71 6.97 15.20 -5.22
CA LEU A 71 8.43 15.28 -5.34
C LEU A 71 8.89 15.26 -6.80
N MET A 72 8.24 14.46 -7.64
CA MET A 72 8.51 14.47 -9.09
C MET A 72 8.13 15.81 -9.71
N ALA A 73 6.98 16.38 -9.35
CA ALA A 73 6.57 17.71 -9.80
C ALA A 73 7.56 18.79 -9.35
N ALA A 74 8.23 18.60 -8.22
CA ALA A 74 9.27 19.50 -7.71
C ALA A 74 10.63 19.30 -8.39
N GLY A 75 10.78 18.32 -9.28
CA GLY A 75 12.00 18.08 -10.04
C GLY A 75 12.95 17.04 -9.45
N TYR A 76 12.57 16.34 -8.38
CA TYR A 76 13.40 15.28 -7.80
C TYR A 76 13.30 13.99 -8.59
N LYS A 77 14.39 13.21 -8.58
CA LYS A 77 14.40 11.81 -9.04
C LYS A 77 13.97 10.93 -7.89
N VAL A 78 12.85 10.24 -8.04
CA VAL A 78 12.18 9.54 -6.95
C VAL A 78 12.04 8.05 -7.25
N GLY A 79 12.38 7.22 -6.27
CA GLY A 79 12.08 5.79 -6.27
C GLY A 79 11.09 5.44 -5.17
N VAL A 80 10.23 4.48 -5.44
CA VAL A 80 9.23 3.97 -4.48
C VAL A 80 9.27 2.46 -4.43
N TYR A 81 9.39 1.92 -3.21
CA TYR A 81 9.19 0.50 -2.93
C TYR A 81 7.84 0.31 -2.27
N SER A 82 7.00 -0.54 -2.86
CA SER A 82 5.65 -0.81 -2.37
C SER A 82 5.33 -2.30 -2.41
N SER A 83 4.44 -2.73 -1.52
CA SER A 83 3.96 -4.12 -1.46
C SER A 83 2.57 -4.18 -0.80
N PRO A 84 1.77 -5.20 -1.11
CA PRO A 84 1.95 -6.17 -2.19
C PRO A 84 1.66 -5.56 -3.57
N HIS A 85 1.96 -6.30 -4.65
CA HIS A 85 1.56 -5.91 -6.00
C HIS A 85 0.15 -6.40 -6.32
N LEU A 86 -0.48 -5.80 -7.32
CA LEU A 86 -1.78 -6.25 -7.83
C LEU A 86 -1.62 -7.41 -8.81
N VAL A 87 -1.03 -7.16 -9.96
CA VAL A 87 -0.91 -8.15 -11.06
C VAL A 87 0.53 -8.60 -11.28
N ARG A 88 1.49 -7.67 -11.35
CA ARG A 88 2.88 -7.95 -11.72
C ARG A 88 3.85 -7.64 -10.58
N TYR A 89 4.81 -8.50 -10.35
CA TYR A 89 5.87 -8.26 -9.37
C TYR A 89 6.60 -6.93 -9.62
N THR A 90 6.79 -6.56 -10.89
CA THR A 90 7.49 -5.34 -11.28
C THR A 90 6.83 -4.05 -10.76
N GLU A 91 5.57 -4.10 -10.34
CA GLU A 91 4.87 -2.98 -9.68
C GLU A 91 5.53 -2.58 -8.36
N ARG A 92 6.27 -3.48 -7.72
CA ARG A 92 6.84 -3.25 -6.38
C ARG A 92 7.95 -2.21 -6.35
N VAL A 93 8.60 -1.95 -7.47
CA VAL A 93 9.67 -0.96 -7.59
C VAL A 93 9.33 0.00 -8.72
N ARG A 94 9.17 1.27 -8.37
CA ARG A 94 8.98 2.34 -9.36
C ARG A 94 10.16 3.31 -9.29
N VAL A 95 10.65 3.71 -10.45
CA VAL A 95 11.62 4.78 -10.61
C VAL A 95 11.01 5.82 -11.52
N GLN A 96 10.86 7.05 -11.03
CA GLN A 96 10.19 8.14 -11.78
C GLN A 96 8.80 7.70 -12.28
N ASN A 97 8.01 7.09 -11.37
CA ASN A 97 6.65 6.60 -11.60
C ASN A 97 6.55 5.53 -12.69
N SER A 98 7.62 4.83 -12.99
CA SER A 98 7.63 3.75 -14.00
C SER A 98 8.16 2.47 -13.42
N GLU A 99 7.55 1.35 -13.78
CA GLU A 99 8.08 0.01 -13.48
C GLU A 99 9.36 -0.19 -14.26
N LEU A 100 10.31 -0.91 -13.66
CA LEU A 100 11.52 -1.36 -14.35
C LEU A 100 11.24 -2.65 -15.11
N PRO A 101 11.99 -2.93 -16.19
CA PRO A 101 11.82 -4.18 -16.90
C PRO A 101 12.19 -5.40 -16.04
N GLU A 102 11.64 -6.55 -16.35
CA GLU A 102 11.94 -7.80 -15.63
C GLU A 102 13.44 -8.10 -15.58
N SER A 103 14.17 -7.77 -16.65
CA SER A 103 15.62 -7.96 -16.72
C SER A 103 16.41 -7.16 -15.68
N ALA A 104 15.91 -5.99 -15.25
CA ALA A 104 16.51 -5.23 -14.16
C ALA A 104 16.34 -5.95 -12.83
N HIS A 105 15.16 -6.51 -12.58
CA HIS A 105 14.89 -7.30 -11.38
C HIS A 105 15.73 -8.57 -11.32
N THR A 106 15.83 -9.32 -12.40
CA THR A 106 16.63 -10.55 -12.42
C THR A 106 18.12 -10.26 -12.27
N ALA A 107 18.62 -9.17 -12.82
CA ALA A 107 20.00 -8.72 -12.57
C ALA A 107 20.23 -8.40 -11.09
N SER A 108 19.30 -7.69 -10.45
CA SER A 108 19.37 -7.37 -9.02
C SER A 108 19.35 -8.63 -8.16
N PHE A 109 18.51 -9.59 -8.46
CA PHE A 109 18.43 -10.85 -7.72
C PHE A 109 19.74 -11.64 -7.79
N ALA A 110 20.41 -11.65 -8.94
CA ALA A 110 21.73 -12.28 -9.07
C ALA A 110 22.77 -11.62 -8.17
N GLU A 111 22.77 -10.30 -8.05
CA GLU A 111 23.66 -9.57 -7.15
C GLU A 111 23.40 -9.90 -5.68
N ILE A 112 22.14 -10.00 -5.29
CA ILE A 112 21.75 -10.35 -3.92
C ILE A 112 22.14 -11.80 -3.63
N GLU A 113 21.92 -12.72 -4.56
CA GLU A 113 22.31 -14.11 -4.41
C GLU A 113 23.83 -14.24 -4.15
N ALA A 114 24.64 -13.53 -4.91
CA ALA A 114 26.08 -13.51 -4.72
C ALA A 114 26.49 -12.93 -3.37
N ALA A 115 25.82 -11.88 -2.91
CA ALA A 115 26.16 -11.18 -1.67
C ALA A 115 25.69 -11.90 -0.41
N ARG A 116 24.56 -12.61 -0.46
CA ARG A 116 24.01 -13.28 0.73
C ARG A 116 24.87 -14.45 1.23
N GLY A 117 25.60 -15.13 0.36
CA GLY A 117 26.38 -16.31 0.73
C GLY A 117 25.51 -17.38 1.41
N GLU A 118 25.83 -17.69 2.67
CA GLU A 118 25.10 -18.67 3.48
C GLU A 118 23.89 -18.07 4.23
N ILE A 119 23.68 -16.75 4.14
CA ILE A 119 22.58 -16.10 4.85
C ILE A 119 21.27 -16.42 4.13
N SER A 120 20.32 -17.02 4.86
CA SER A 120 18.98 -17.28 4.35
C SER A 120 18.13 -16.02 4.39
N LEU A 121 17.33 -15.80 3.36
CA LEU A 121 16.44 -14.62 3.23
C LEU A 121 15.03 -15.07 2.88
N THR A 122 14.04 -14.41 3.48
CA THR A 122 12.64 -14.57 3.05
C THR A 122 12.41 -13.91 1.70
N TYR A 123 11.30 -14.26 1.05
CA TYR A 123 10.87 -13.61 -0.20
C TYR A 123 10.85 -12.09 -0.06
N PHE A 124 10.24 -11.57 1.00
CA PHE A 124 10.13 -10.13 1.23
C PHE A 124 11.49 -9.47 1.49
N GLU A 125 12.36 -10.12 2.29
CA GLU A 125 13.71 -9.61 2.54
C GLU A 125 14.55 -9.54 1.27
N TYR A 126 14.44 -10.56 0.44
CA TYR A 126 15.13 -10.62 -0.85
C TYR A 126 14.64 -9.50 -1.78
N GLY A 127 13.32 -9.33 -1.89
CA GLY A 127 12.70 -8.28 -2.68
C GLY A 127 13.06 -6.87 -2.20
N THR A 128 13.14 -6.67 -0.89
CA THR A 128 13.54 -5.39 -0.30
C THR A 128 14.98 -5.04 -0.67
N LEU A 129 15.90 -6.00 -0.54
CA LEU A 129 17.30 -5.81 -0.95
C LEU A 129 17.42 -5.51 -2.45
N SER A 130 16.63 -6.22 -3.27
CA SER A 130 16.55 -5.96 -4.71
C SER A 130 16.14 -4.52 -4.98
N ALA A 131 15.09 -4.03 -4.32
CA ALA A 131 14.63 -2.65 -4.46
C ALA A 131 15.73 -1.65 -4.10
N LEU A 132 16.40 -1.84 -2.98
CA LEU A 132 17.47 -0.95 -2.54
C LEU A 132 18.64 -0.92 -3.53
N TRP A 133 19.01 -2.08 -4.07
CA TRP A 133 20.06 -2.18 -5.09
C TRP A 133 19.65 -1.45 -6.36
N LEU A 134 18.42 -1.63 -6.84
CA LEU A 134 17.89 -0.95 -8.02
C LEU A 134 17.86 0.57 -7.84
N PHE A 135 17.48 1.05 -6.67
CA PHE A 135 17.49 2.50 -6.36
C PHE A 135 18.91 3.06 -6.38
N LYS A 136 19.86 2.32 -5.83
CA LYS A 136 21.27 2.72 -5.83
C LYS A 136 21.80 2.85 -7.25
N GLN A 137 21.47 1.90 -8.14
CA GLN A 137 21.84 1.94 -9.55
C GLN A 137 21.21 3.13 -10.30
N ALA A 138 20.00 3.50 -9.93
CA ALA A 138 19.26 4.60 -10.56
C ALA A 138 19.76 5.99 -10.17
N GLN A 139 20.59 6.13 -9.16
CA GLN A 139 21.14 7.41 -8.67
C GLN A 139 20.04 8.45 -8.37
N LEU A 140 19.13 8.07 -7.47
CA LEU A 140 17.97 8.87 -7.11
C LEU A 140 18.30 9.95 -6.08
N ASP A 141 17.45 11.00 -6.03
CA ASP A 141 17.49 12.02 -4.99
C ASP A 141 16.76 11.60 -3.73
N VAL A 142 15.61 10.95 -3.91
CA VAL A 142 14.69 10.55 -2.84
C VAL A 142 14.22 9.12 -3.06
N VAL A 143 14.17 8.36 -1.97
CA VAL A 143 13.54 7.03 -1.95
C VAL A 143 12.42 7.02 -0.92
N ILE A 144 11.30 6.42 -1.29
CA ILE A 144 10.13 6.24 -0.44
C ILE A 144 9.94 4.73 -0.21
N LEU A 145 10.00 4.32 1.04
CA LEU A 145 9.87 2.91 1.43
C LEU A 145 8.53 2.70 2.13
N GLU A 146 7.66 1.89 1.52
CA GLU A 146 6.44 1.42 2.16
C GLU A 146 6.76 0.18 3.00
N VAL A 147 6.42 0.23 4.29
CA VAL A 147 6.57 -0.90 5.21
C VAL A 147 5.63 -2.03 4.79
N GLY A 148 6.12 -3.26 4.79
CA GLY A 148 5.31 -4.43 4.45
C GLY A 148 4.43 -4.89 5.61
N LEU A 149 5.00 -5.05 6.80
CA LEU A 149 4.31 -5.54 7.99
C LEU A 149 4.85 -4.86 9.25
N GLY A 150 3.98 -4.21 10.00
CA GLY A 150 4.35 -3.57 11.27
C GLY A 150 5.21 -2.33 11.09
N GLY A 151 6.47 -2.45 11.35
CA GLY A 151 7.47 -1.38 11.22
C GLY A 151 8.81 -1.78 11.85
N ARG A 152 8.81 -1.96 13.15
CA ARG A 152 10.03 -2.18 13.94
C ARG A 152 10.95 -3.26 13.37
N LEU A 153 10.42 -4.41 13.00
CA LEU A 153 11.18 -5.57 12.51
C LEU A 153 10.98 -5.83 11.02
N ASP A 154 10.32 -4.93 10.31
CA ASP A 154 10.15 -5.03 8.86
C ASP A 154 11.48 -4.79 8.15
N ALA A 155 11.74 -5.51 7.06
CA ALA A 155 13.01 -5.40 6.33
C ALA A 155 13.33 -3.97 5.89
N THR A 156 12.31 -3.17 5.53
CA THR A 156 12.51 -1.76 5.16
C THR A 156 13.15 -0.94 6.29
N ASN A 157 12.97 -1.36 7.54
CA ASN A 157 13.48 -0.64 8.71
C ASN A 157 14.99 -0.84 8.95
N MET A 158 15.69 -1.62 8.14
CA MET A 158 17.15 -1.61 8.13
C MET A 158 17.72 -0.27 7.62
N VAL A 159 16.93 0.49 6.88
CA VAL A 159 17.29 1.81 6.36
C VAL A 159 16.84 2.88 7.33
N ASP A 160 17.73 3.81 7.65
CA ASP A 160 17.41 4.95 8.50
C ASP A 160 16.65 6.01 7.69
N ALA A 161 15.40 6.26 8.08
CA ALA A 161 14.57 7.26 7.43
C ALA A 161 14.94 8.68 7.86
N ASP A 162 14.89 9.63 6.93
CA ASP A 162 14.98 11.06 7.23
C ASP A 162 13.64 11.63 7.68
N VAL A 163 12.54 11.06 7.20
CA VAL A 163 11.17 11.30 7.68
C VAL A 163 10.46 9.97 7.81
N ALA A 164 9.91 9.70 8.99
CA ALA A 164 9.06 8.55 9.26
C ALA A 164 7.58 8.99 9.26
N VAL A 165 6.71 8.17 8.68
CA VAL A 165 5.28 8.46 8.60
C VAL A 165 4.49 7.25 9.10
N VAL A 166 3.50 7.50 9.96
CA VAL A 166 2.50 6.50 10.36
C VAL A 166 1.12 7.02 9.93
N THR A 167 0.51 6.36 8.96
CA THR A 167 -0.72 6.85 8.32
C THR A 167 -1.96 6.66 9.17
N SER A 168 -2.14 5.48 9.72
CA SER A 168 -3.31 5.11 10.55
C SER A 168 -2.98 3.93 11.44
N ILE A 169 -3.76 3.78 12.52
CA ILE A 169 -3.65 2.66 13.45
C ILE A 169 -5.02 2.02 13.62
N ALA A 170 -5.16 0.79 13.15
CA ALA A 170 -6.35 -0.02 13.33
C ALA A 170 -5.94 -1.49 13.52
N LEU A 171 -6.88 -2.35 13.90
CA LEU A 171 -6.61 -3.76 14.09
C LEU A 171 -6.43 -4.46 12.74
N ASP A 172 -5.26 -5.02 12.53
CA ASP A 172 -4.92 -5.91 11.43
C ASP A 172 -3.64 -6.67 11.80
N HIS A 173 -3.43 -7.85 11.24
CA HIS A 173 -2.24 -8.68 11.53
C HIS A 173 -2.00 -8.88 13.04
N VAL A 174 -3.06 -9.11 13.80
CA VAL A 174 -2.99 -9.18 15.28
C VAL A 174 -2.05 -10.28 15.79
N ASP A 175 -1.90 -11.38 15.07
CA ASP A 175 -0.99 -12.48 15.42
C ASP A 175 0.49 -12.06 15.39
N TRP A 176 0.82 -11.03 14.60
CA TRP A 176 2.19 -10.51 14.45
C TRP A 176 2.43 -9.22 15.22
N LEU A 177 1.42 -8.32 15.29
CA LEU A 177 1.58 -6.95 15.78
C LEU A 177 0.98 -6.75 17.17
N GLY A 178 0.19 -7.70 17.64
CA GLY A 178 -0.48 -7.64 18.93
C GLY A 178 -1.99 -7.40 18.83
N PRO A 179 -2.70 -7.60 19.95
CA PRO A 179 -4.17 -7.68 19.98
C PRO A 179 -4.88 -6.34 20.04
N ASP A 180 -4.16 -5.24 20.25
CA ASP A 180 -4.74 -3.91 20.48
C ASP A 180 -4.00 -2.81 19.72
N ARG A 181 -4.62 -1.62 19.67
CA ARG A 181 -4.06 -0.46 18.98
C ARG A 181 -2.78 0.05 19.63
N GLU A 182 -2.61 -0.14 20.92
CA GLU A 182 -1.41 0.28 21.65
C GLU A 182 -0.19 -0.55 21.23
N SER A 183 -0.32 -1.86 21.14
CA SER A 183 0.75 -2.74 20.69
C SER A 183 1.07 -2.52 19.20
N ILE A 184 0.07 -2.34 18.36
CA ILE A 184 0.22 -2.05 16.93
C ILE A 184 0.93 -0.70 16.74
N GLY A 185 0.55 0.31 17.51
CA GLY A 185 1.17 1.62 17.49
C GLY A 185 2.66 1.56 17.84
N ARG A 186 3.03 0.81 18.86
CA ARG A 186 4.43 0.61 19.27
C ARG A 186 5.25 -0.05 18.14
N GLU A 187 4.71 -1.06 17.49
CA GLU A 187 5.38 -1.73 16.37
C GLU A 187 5.61 -0.78 15.18
N LYS A 188 4.59 -0.01 14.82
CA LYS A 188 4.70 0.92 13.68
C LYS A 188 5.64 2.09 13.99
N ALA A 189 5.63 2.61 15.22
CA ALA A 189 6.54 3.67 15.66
C ALA A 189 8.01 3.22 15.70
N GLY A 190 8.28 1.93 15.59
CA GLY A 190 9.65 1.38 15.51
C GLY A 190 10.48 1.91 14.34
N ILE A 191 9.87 2.58 13.38
CA ILE A 191 10.57 3.22 12.24
C ILE A 191 11.12 4.61 12.59
N PHE A 192 10.76 5.19 13.73
CA PHE A 192 11.22 6.51 14.13
C PHE A 192 12.73 6.55 14.37
N ARG A 193 13.33 7.70 14.12
CA ARG A 193 14.77 7.93 14.33
C ARG A 193 15.01 9.21 15.13
N ALA A 194 16.08 9.19 15.92
CA ALA A 194 16.47 10.34 16.76
C ALA A 194 16.67 11.60 15.92
N ASN A 195 16.13 12.70 16.38
CA ASN A 195 16.22 14.03 15.76
C ASN A 195 15.58 14.15 14.38
N LYS A 196 14.78 13.14 13.97
CA LYS A 196 14.08 13.15 12.69
C LYS A 196 12.57 13.31 12.89
N PRO A 197 11.88 13.93 11.92
CA PRO A 197 10.42 14.05 11.97
C PRO A 197 9.75 12.67 11.99
N ALA A 198 8.74 12.54 12.84
CA ALA A 198 7.84 11.41 12.91
C ALA A 198 6.41 11.93 12.72
N VAL A 199 5.90 11.83 11.50
CA VAL A 199 4.60 12.39 11.12
C VAL A 199 3.52 11.34 11.33
N VAL A 200 2.48 11.66 12.09
CA VAL A 200 1.39 10.76 12.41
C VAL A 200 0.07 11.31 11.89
N GLY A 201 -0.55 10.55 10.98
CA GLY A 201 -1.84 10.88 10.35
C GLY A 201 -3.06 10.35 11.11
N GLU A 202 -2.86 9.48 12.10
CA GLU A 202 -3.91 8.93 12.93
C GLU A 202 -4.45 10.01 13.89
N PRO A 203 -5.74 10.43 13.76
CA PRO A 203 -6.29 11.47 14.63
C PRO A 203 -6.47 11.02 16.08
N ASP A 204 -6.73 9.73 16.29
CA ASP A 204 -6.84 9.09 17.61
C ASP A 204 -5.57 8.26 17.86
N MET A 205 -4.47 8.96 18.11
CA MET A 205 -3.16 8.32 18.21
C MET A 205 -3.01 7.54 19.52
N PRO A 206 -2.67 6.23 19.49
CA PRO A 206 -2.32 5.50 20.69
C PRO A 206 -1.13 6.15 21.42
N HIS A 207 -1.16 6.18 22.74
CA HIS A 207 -0.09 6.81 23.54
C HIS A 207 1.27 6.13 23.37
N THR A 208 1.31 4.85 22.99
CA THR A 208 2.57 4.12 22.72
C THR A 208 3.39 4.76 21.61
N ILE A 209 2.76 5.42 20.64
CA ILE A 209 3.48 6.15 19.59
C ILE A 209 4.26 7.32 20.20
N ALA A 210 3.63 8.09 21.10
CA ALA A 210 4.31 9.17 21.82
C ALA A 210 5.42 8.65 22.71
N ASP A 211 5.21 7.51 23.38
CA ASP A 211 6.21 6.87 24.22
C ASP A 211 7.46 6.50 23.40
N VAL A 212 7.27 5.87 22.25
CA VAL A 212 8.40 5.48 21.37
C VAL A 212 9.11 6.70 20.80
N ALA A 213 8.37 7.74 20.41
CA ALA A 213 8.97 8.98 19.93
C ALA A 213 9.86 9.61 20.99
N ASN A 214 9.39 9.63 22.24
CA ASN A 214 10.17 10.13 23.38
C ASN A 214 11.40 9.25 23.67
N GLU A 215 11.24 7.94 23.71
CA GLU A 215 12.33 6.99 23.94
C GLU A 215 13.45 7.14 22.90
N LYS A 216 13.09 7.34 21.64
CA LYS A 216 14.05 7.48 20.53
C LYS A 216 14.56 8.91 20.31
N GLY A 217 13.90 9.90 20.90
CA GLY A 217 14.22 11.31 20.66
C GLY A 217 13.78 11.81 19.28
N ALA A 218 12.72 11.24 18.73
CA ALA A 218 12.15 11.68 17.46
C ALA A 218 11.29 12.94 17.65
N ARG A 219 11.16 13.74 16.57
CA ARG A 219 10.29 14.92 16.58
C ARG A 219 8.89 14.52 16.13
N LEU A 220 8.00 14.30 17.07
CA LEU A 220 6.63 13.87 16.83
C LEU A 220 5.79 15.03 16.29
N LEU A 221 5.16 14.82 15.12
CA LEU A 221 4.28 15.78 14.45
C LEU A 221 2.91 15.13 14.26
N ARG A 222 1.97 15.45 15.16
CA ARG A 222 0.66 14.80 15.28
C ARG A 222 -0.41 15.57 14.53
N ARG A 223 -1.23 14.85 13.76
CA ARG A 223 -2.47 15.39 13.21
C ARG A 223 -3.39 15.89 14.33
N GLY A 224 -3.92 17.10 14.17
CA GLY A 224 -4.81 17.74 15.14
C GLY A 224 -4.09 18.49 16.27
N VAL A 225 -2.76 18.35 16.38
CA VAL A 225 -1.93 19.05 17.39
C VAL A 225 -0.88 19.91 16.70
N ASP A 226 -0.01 19.31 15.89
CA ASP A 226 1.10 20.00 15.21
C ASP A 226 0.74 20.42 13.79
N TRP A 227 -0.17 19.75 13.18
CA TRP A 227 -0.71 20.04 11.84
C TRP A 227 -2.15 19.57 11.72
N ASN A 228 -2.88 20.16 10.78
CA ASN A 228 -4.27 19.77 10.52
C ASN A 228 -4.70 20.15 9.11
N TYR A 229 -5.86 19.71 8.71
CA TYR A 229 -6.47 20.08 7.45
C TYR A 229 -7.99 20.24 7.61
N GLU A 230 -8.58 20.98 6.69
CA GLU A 230 -10.01 21.21 6.63
C GLU A 230 -10.47 21.14 5.18
N VAL A 231 -11.50 20.32 4.91
CA VAL A 231 -12.08 20.17 3.58
C VAL A 231 -13.21 21.18 3.42
N LYS A 232 -13.20 21.90 2.30
CA LYS A 232 -14.26 22.84 1.87
C LYS A 232 -14.88 22.34 0.57
N ASP A 233 -15.93 23.00 0.09
CA ASP A 233 -16.72 22.53 -1.06
C ASP A 233 -15.90 22.24 -2.33
N ASN A 234 -14.93 23.10 -2.65
CA ASN A 234 -14.16 23.02 -3.90
C ASN A 234 -12.66 22.87 -3.69
N GLY A 235 -12.23 22.59 -2.46
CA GLY A 235 -10.82 22.48 -2.14
C GLY A 235 -10.60 22.19 -0.67
N TRP A 236 -9.36 22.29 -0.24
CA TRP A 236 -9.03 22.06 1.16
C TRP A 236 -7.88 22.96 1.62
N ARG A 237 -7.79 23.11 2.92
CA ARG A 237 -6.76 23.89 3.60
C ARG A 237 -5.91 23.00 4.47
N PHE A 238 -4.61 23.15 4.36
CA PHE A 238 -3.61 22.55 5.24
C PHE A 238 -3.00 23.62 6.16
N SER A 239 -2.74 23.29 7.40
CA SER A 239 -2.09 24.19 8.35
C SER A 239 -1.09 23.46 9.24
N ASP A 240 0.03 24.12 9.53
CA ASP A 240 1.04 23.71 10.50
C ASP A 240 1.71 24.94 11.12
N ALA A 241 2.80 24.72 11.87
CA ALA A 241 3.54 25.82 12.53
C ALA A 241 4.12 26.84 11.54
N ARG A 242 4.31 26.47 10.27
CA ARG A 242 4.86 27.37 9.23
C ARG A 242 3.79 28.19 8.54
N GLY A 243 2.53 27.95 8.81
CA GLY A 243 1.40 28.64 8.22
C GLY A 243 0.44 27.71 7.48
N ALA A 244 -0.44 28.31 6.68
CA ALA A 244 -1.49 27.60 5.98
C ALA A 244 -1.30 27.64 4.47
N LEU A 245 -1.79 26.59 3.80
CA LEU A 245 -1.97 26.51 2.36
C LEU A 245 -3.48 26.40 2.10
N ASP A 246 -4.01 27.39 1.41
CA ASP A 246 -5.45 27.49 1.11
C ASP A 246 -5.79 27.01 -0.29
N ASN A 247 -7.03 26.61 -0.50
CA ASN A 247 -7.58 26.24 -1.80
C ASN A 247 -6.75 25.19 -2.55
N LEU A 248 -6.27 24.20 -1.81
CA LEU A 248 -5.59 23.06 -2.42
C LEU A 248 -6.61 22.25 -3.24
N PRO A 249 -6.20 21.66 -4.38
CA PRO A 249 -7.11 20.83 -5.16
C PRO A 249 -7.52 19.57 -4.39
N LEU A 250 -8.78 19.17 -4.52
CA LEU A 250 -9.26 17.94 -3.91
C LEU A 250 -8.49 16.75 -4.49
N PRO A 251 -7.91 15.88 -3.63
CA PRO A 251 -7.15 14.74 -4.10
C PRO A 251 -8.05 13.63 -4.63
N GLN A 252 -7.52 12.82 -5.54
CA GLN A 252 -8.17 11.58 -5.99
C GLN A 252 -7.89 10.43 -5.02
N VAL A 253 -6.76 10.45 -4.34
CA VAL A 253 -6.44 9.54 -3.23
C VAL A 253 -7.26 9.92 -1.98
N PRO A 254 -7.36 9.05 -0.96
CA PRO A 254 -8.06 9.42 0.28
C PRO A 254 -7.51 10.71 0.88
N GLN A 255 -8.41 11.62 1.21
CA GLN A 255 -8.08 12.95 1.74
C GLN A 255 -7.11 12.91 2.94
N PRO A 256 -7.31 12.03 3.95
CA PRO A 256 -6.37 11.95 5.07
C PRO A 256 -4.95 11.60 4.64
N ASN A 257 -4.79 10.78 3.61
CA ASN A 257 -3.49 10.34 3.13
C ASN A 257 -2.76 11.43 2.34
N ALA A 258 -3.50 12.21 1.55
CA ALA A 258 -2.94 13.40 0.89
C ALA A 258 -2.46 14.43 1.92
N ALA A 259 -3.23 14.66 2.98
CA ALA A 259 -2.86 15.58 4.06
C ALA A 259 -1.64 15.09 4.84
N THR A 260 -1.57 13.80 5.15
CA THR A 260 -0.42 13.18 5.83
C THR A 260 0.84 13.29 4.98
N ALA A 261 0.74 13.04 3.68
CA ALA A 261 1.86 13.22 2.75
C ALA A 261 2.34 14.67 2.73
N LEU A 262 1.43 15.63 2.69
CA LEU A 262 1.79 17.05 2.72
C LEU A 262 2.48 17.44 4.03
N ALA A 263 2.01 16.93 5.16
CA ALA A 263 2.68 17.14 6.45
C ALA A 263 4.11 16.59 6.43
N ALA A 264 4.32 15.42 5.85
CA ALA A 264 5.66 14.81 5.71
C ALA A 264 6.57 15.64 4.80
N LEU A 265 6.06 16.12 3.68
CA LEU A 265 6.80 16.99 2.75
C LEU A 265 7.25 18.29 3.44
N ARG A 266 6.37 18.93 4.18
CA ARG A 266 6.69 20.15 4.90
C ARG A 266 7.69 19.92 6.03
N ALA A 267 7.62 18.77 6.69
CA ALA A 267 8.58 18.38 7.73
C ALA A 267 9.96 18.02 7.16
N SER A 268 10.03 17.64 5.88
CA SER A 268 11.27 17.12 5.27
C SER A 268 12.38 18.16 5.11
N GLY A 269 12.02 19.42 5.00
CA GLY A 269 12.98 20.48 4.67
C GLY A 269 13.40 20.48 3.19
N LEU A 270 12.89 19.57 2.37
CA LEU A 270 13.15 19.58 0.93
C LEU A 270 12.48 20.79 0.27
N ALA A 271 13.14 21.34 -0.75
CA ALA A 271 12.58 22.46 -1.51
C ALA A 271 11.44 21.94 -2.40
N VAL A 272 10.20 22.31 -2.05
CA VAL A 272 8.99 21.95 -2.78
C VAL A 272 8.12 23.19 -2.91
N SER A 273 7.91 23.65 -4.14
CA SER A 273 7.08 24.83 -4.40
C SER A 273 5.60 24.51 -4.15
N GLU A 274 4.82 25.56 -3.88
CA GLU A 274 3.36 25.42 -3.76
C GLU A 274 2.74 24.86 -5.05
N GLN A 275 3.27 25.26 -6.23
CA GLN A 275 2.79 24.73 -7.50
C GLN A 275 3.06 23.24 -7.64
N ALA A 276 4.23 22.75 -7.20
CA ALA A 276 4.53 21.32 -7.19
C ALA A 276 3.60 20.55 -6.26
N ILE A 277 3.25 21.11 -5.11
CA ILE A 277 2.26 20.53 -4.18
C ILE A 277 0.91 20.40 -4.88
N ARG A 278 0.42 21.46 -5.51
CA ARG A 278 -0.87 21.48 -6.21
C ARG A 278 -0.92 20.46 -7.35
N ASP A 279 0.09 20.49 -8.21
CA ASP A 279 0.19 19.60 -9.37
C ASP A 279 0.29 18.13 -8.92
N GLY A 280 1.10 17.85 -7.92
CA GLY A 280 1.32 16.50 -7.41
C GLY A 280 0.08 15.92 -6.73
N ILE A 281 -0.63 16.70 -5.92
CA ILE A 281 -1.87 16.27 -5.27
C ILE A 281 -2.95 15.97 -6.32
N GLN A 282 -3.09 16.84 -7.32
CA GLN A 282 -4.10 16.68 -8.36
C GLN A 282 -3.86 15.45 -9.23
N SER A 283 -2.61 15.12 -9.52
CA SER A 283 -2.23 14.01 -10.40
C SER A 283 -2.04 12.67 -9.70
N ALA A 284 -1.99 12.65 -8.36
CA ALA A 284 -1.73 11.42 -7.62
C ALA A 284 -2.93 10.47 -7.71
N ILE A 285 -2.72 9.34 -8.38
CA ILE A 285 -3.66 8.23 -8.48
C ILE A 285 -2.90 6.92 -8.30
N LEU A 286 -3.56 5.93 -7.73
CA LEU A 286 -2.95 4.62 -7.53
C LEU A 286 -3.96 3.54 -7.93
N PRO A 287 -3.58 2.58 -8.83
CA PRO A 287 -4.48 1.50 -9.22
C PRO A 287 -5.01 0.72 -8.00
N GLY A 288 -6.29 0.34 -8.05
CA GLY A 288 -6.93 -0.42 -6.99
C GLY A 288 -7.28 0.37 -5.72
N ARG A 289 -7.16 1.70 -5.72
CA ARG A 289 -7.57 2.56 -4.59
C ARG A 289 -8.61 3.56 -5.08
N PHE A 290 -9.87 3.22 -4.84
CA PHE A 290 -11.02 3.93 -5.35
C PHE A 290 -10.85 4.29 -6.82
N GLN A 291 -10.36 3.34 -7.59
CA GLN A 291 -10.08 3.52 -9.01
C GLN A 291 -11.37 3.42 -9.80
N ILE A 292 -11.77 4.51 -10.43
CA ILE A 292 -12.94 4.55 -11.32
C ILE A 292 -12.47 4.15 -12.71
N VAL A 293 -12.86 2.96 -13.16
CA VAL A 293 -12.45 2.39 -14.44
C VAL A 293 -13.40 2.74 -15.58
N SER A 294 -14.70 2.82 -15.28
CA SER A 294 -15.74 3.20 -16.21
C SER A 294 -16.83 4.01 -15.51
N GLU A 295 -17.62 4.76 -16.28
CA GLU A 295 -18.61 5.71 -15.75
C GLU A 295 -20.05 5.23 -15.88
N SER A 296 -20.37 4.36 -16.85
CA SER A 296 -21.77 3.95 -17.11
C SER A 296 -21.83 2.50 -17.59
N PRO A 297 -22.04 1.54 -16.68
CA PRO A 297 -22.11 1.70 -15.22
C PRO A 297 -20.76 2.10 -14.66
N ARG A 298 -20.77 2.79 -13.52
CA ARG A 298 -19.51 3.11 -12.83
C ARG A 298 -18.91 1.84 -12.28
N LEU A 299 -17.64 1.58 -12.60
CA LEU A 299 -16.87 0.47 -12.03
C LEU A 299 -15.76 1.03 -11.15
N ILE A 300 -15.79 0.65 -9.88
CA ILE A 300 -14.82 1.08 -8.88
C ILE A 300 -14.05 -0.13 -8.37
N LEU A 301 -12.71 -0.05 -8.40
CA LEU A 301 -11.81 -1.06 -7.85
C LEU A 301 -11.17 -0.52 -6.58
N ASP A 302 -11.30 -1.23 -5.46
CA ASP A 302 -10.70 -0.84 -4.19
C ASP A 302 -10.23 -2.07 -3.39
N VAL A 303 -9.01 -2.04 -2.91
CA VAL A 303 -8.39 -3.15 -2.17
C VAL A 303 -8.77 -3.22 -0.69
N ALA A 304 -9.73 -2.44 -0.23
CA ALA A 304 -10.19 -2.46 1.17
C ALA A 304 -10.48 -3.89 1.64
N HIS A 305 -9.93 -4.25 2.80
CA HIS A 305 -10.00 -5.62 3.31
C HIS A 305 -10.06 -5.71 4.85
N ASN A 306 -10.29 -4.59 5.52
CA ASN A 306 -10.50 -4.54 6.97
C ASN A 306 -11.60 -3.53 7.30
N PRO A 307 -12.17 -3.54 8.52
CA PRO A 307 -13.28 -2.67 8.87
C PRO A 307 -12.98 -1.18 8.73
N HIS A 308 -11.79 -0.75 9.12
CA HIS A 308 -11.38 0.66 9.02
C HIS A 308 -11.39 1.16 7.57
N ALA A 309 -10.79 0.41 6.64
CA ALA A 309 -10.77 0.75 5.22
C ALA A 309 -12.17 0.66 4.61
N ALA A 310 -12.97 -0.34 4.99
CA ALA A 310 -14.34 -0.50 4.51
C ALA A 310 -15.24 0.65 4.96
N ALA A 311 -15.09 1.14 6.18
CA ALA A 311 -15.84 2.29 6.68
C ALA A 311 -15.52 3.56 5.88
N TYR A 312 -14.25 3.79 5.56
CA TYR A 312 -13.84 4.90 4.72
C TYR A 312 -14.41 4.78 3.29
N LEU A 313 -14.32 3.59 2.71
CA LEU A 313 -14.89 3.28 1.39
C LEU A 313 -16.40 3.54 1.36
N ALA A 314 -17.13 3.07 2.36
CA ALA A 314 -18.58 3.29 2.48
C ALA A 314 -18.92 4.78 2.56
N GLY A 315 -18.16 5.54 3.35
CA GLY A 315 -18.34 7.00 3.44
C GLY A 315 -18.13 7.70 2.11
N ARG A 316 -17.12 7.28 1.36
CA ARG A 316 -16.83 7.84 0.03
C ARG A 316 -17.89 7.49 -1.00
N LEU A 317 -18.44 6.27 -0.95
CA LEU A 317 -19.56 5.86 -1.80
C LEU A 317 -20.83 6.70 -1.52
N LYS A 318 -21.11 7.00 -0.25
CA LYS A 318 -22.25 7.85 0.14
C LYS A 318 -22.14 9.27 -0.42
N SER A 319 -20.93 9.79 -0.56
CA SER A 319 -20.69 11.14 -1.06
C SER A 319 -20.78 11.25 -2.58
N LEU A 320 -20.85 10.13 -3.31
CA LEU A 320 -21.02 10.14 -4.76
C LEU A 320 -22.46 10.52 -5.13
N SER A 321 -22.57 11.45 -6.08
CA SER A 321 -23.87 11.86 -6.63
C SER A 321 -24.40 10.82 -7.62
N LYS A 322 -24.82 9.64 -7.13
CA LYS A 322 -25.46 8.63 -7.96
C LYS A 322 -26.79 8.19 -7.37
N THR A 323 -27.76 7.97 -8.25
CA THR A 323 -29.11 7.56 -7.91
C THR A 323 -29.35 6.07 -8.08
N GLY A 324 -28.38 5.34 -8.66
CA GLY A 324 -28.47 3.90 -8.93
C GLY A 324 -28.06 3.03 -7.74
N ARG A 325 -28.16 1.72 -7.95
CA ARG A 325 -27.77 0.71 -6.96
C ARG A 325 -26.27 0.55 -6.92
N VAL A 326 -25.76 0.03 -5.79
CA VAL A 326 -24.39 -0.44 -5.64
C VAL A 326 -24.37 -1.97 -5.61
N LEU A 327 -23.72 -2.57 -6.59
CA LEU A 327 -23.52 -4.01 -6.73
C LEU A 327 -22.07 -4.33 -6.35
N ALA A 328 -21.86 -5.05 -5.25
CA ALA A 328 -20.52 -5.34 -4.74
C ALA A 328 -20.07 -6.75 -5.10
N VAL A 329 -18.95 -6.84 -5.78
CA VAL A 329 -18.20 -8.08 -6.02
C VAL A 329 -17.16 -8.20 -4.90
N ILE A 330 -17.29 -9.25 -4.09
CA ILE A 330 -16.50 -9.40 -2.86
C ILE A 330 -15.80 -10.78 -2.81
N GLY A 331 -14.51 -10.74 -2.50
CA GLY A 331 -13.71 -11.90 -2.15
C GLY A 331 -12.74 -11.48 -1.07
N MET A 332 -12.49 -12.32 -0.07
CA MET A 332 -11.65 -11.98 1.08
C MET A 332 -10.75 -13.13 1.49
N LEU A 333 -9.69 -12.80 2.21
CA LEU A 333 -8.86 -13.79 2.89
C LEU A 333 -9.54 -14.20 4.21
N HIS A 334 -9.45 -15.51 4.58
CA HIS A 334 -10.12 -16.04 5.76
C HIS A 334 -9.55 -15.51 7.09
N ASP A 335 -8.30 -15.04 7.08
CA ASP A 335 -7.62 -14.52 8.28
C ASP A 335 -7.94 -13.04 8.57
N LYS A 336 -8.83 -12.43 7.78
CA LYS A 336 -9.33 -11.08 8.00
C LYS A 336 -10.62 -11.07 8.82
N ASP A 337 -10.95 -9.91 9.39
CA ASP A 337 -12.25 -9.68 10.05
C ASP A 337 -13.34 -9.51 8.99
N ILE A 338 -13.84 -10.64 8.47
CA ILE A 338 -14.84 -10.66 7.39
C ILE A 338 -16.13 -9.99 7.83
N GLY A 339 -16.68 -10.41 8.97
CA GLY A 339 -17.94 -9.87 9.47
C GLY A 339 -17.90 -8.38 9.72
N GLY A 340 -16.86 -7.88 10.37
CA GLY A 340 -16.66 -6.46 10.63
C GLY A 340 -16.50 -5.64 9.35
N THR A 341 -15.75 -6.14 8.38
CA THR A 341 -15.55 -5.50 7.08
C THR A 341 -16.87 -5.37 6.31
N LEU A 342 -17.61 -6.45 6.19
CA LEU A 342 -18.90 -6.47 5.47
C LEU A 342 -19.95 -5.59 6.15
N ALA A 343 -20.00 -5.61 7.50
CA ALA A 343 -20.93 -4.80 8.27
C ALA A 343 -20.76 -3.29 7.99
N CYS A 344 -19.53 -2.82 7.82
CA CYS A 344 -19.25 -1.42 7.49
C CYS A 344 -19.81 -0.99 6.13
N MET A 345 -20.10 -1.92 5.24
CA MET A 345 -20.53 -1.66 3.87
C MET A 345 -22.01 -1.93 3.63
N GLU A 346 -22.70 -2.61 4.55
CA GLU A 346 -24.11 -3.02 4.35
C GLU A 346 -25.05 -1.87 4.04
N SER A 347 -24.84 -0.71 4.64
CA SER A 347 -25.69 0.46 4.44
C SER A 347 -25.58 1.08 3.05
N VAL A 348 -24.53 0.78 2.30
CA VAL A 348 -24.25 1.36 0.98
C VAL A 348 -24.33 0.36 -0.16
N VAL A 349 -24.31 -0.94 0.12
CA VAL A 349 -24.38 -2.00 -0.89
C VAL A 349 -25.79 -2.56 -0.99
N ASP A 350 -26.33 -2.60 -2.21
CA ASP A 350 -27.68 -3.10 -2.50
C ASP A 350 -27.69 -4.60 -2.84
N SER A 351 -26.68 -5.08 -3.53
CA SER A 351 -26.56 -6.48 -3.96
C SER A 351 -25.14 -6.99 -3.82
N TRP A 352 -25.01 -8.23 -3.33
CA TRP A 352 -23.73 -8.87 -3.08
C TRP A 352 -23.47 -10.02 -4.06
N TYR A 353 -22.29 -10.02 -4.66
CA TYR A 353 -21.77 -11.04 -5.58
C TYR A 353 -20.53 -11.65 -4.94
N CYS A 354 -20.72 -12.79 -4.25
CA CYS A 354 -19.69 -13.41 -3.43
C CYS A 354 -18.87 -14.41 -4.24
N ALA A 355 -17.55 -14.31 -4.14
CA ALA A 355 -16.62 -15.19 -4.83
C ALA A 355 -15.57 -15.75 -3.87
N PRO A 356 -15.08 -16.98 -4.13
CA PRO A 356 -13.96 -17.52 -3.37
C PRO A 356 -12.66 -16.91 -3.86
N LEU A 357 -11.65 -16.85 -2.98
CA LEU A 357 -10.27 -16.64 -3.36
C LEU A 357 -9.52 -17.98 -3.28
N GLU A 358 -8.72 -18.25 -4.29
CA GLU A 358 -7.89 -19.45 -4.34
C GLU A 358 -6.72 -19.38 -3.37
N GLY A 359 -6.14 -20.53 -3.05
CA GLY A 359 -5.01 -20.64 -2.15
C GLY A 359 -5.39 -20.88 -0.69
N PRO A 360 -4.40 -21.17 0.17
CA PRO A 360 -4.65 -21.59 1.55
C PRO A 360 -5.25 -20.49 2.44
N ARG A 361 -5.09 -19.21 2.07
CA ARG A 361 -5.62 -18.10 2.84
C ARG A 361 -6.98 -17.61 2.34
N GLY A 362 -7.45 -18.09 1.18
CA GLY A 362 -8.71 -17.64 0.59
C GLY A 362 -9.92 -18.08 1.42
N ALA A 363 -10.87 -17.17 1.65
CA ALA A 363 -12.18 -17.53 2.16
C ALA A 363 -13.06 -18.07 1.03
N THR A 364 -13.98 -18.98 1.35
CA THR A 364 -14.99 -19.46 0.40
C THR A 364 -16.11 -18.42 0.26
N ALA A 365 -16.85 -18.50 -0.84
CA ALA A 365 -18.02 -17.64 -1.04
C ALA A 365 -19.09 -17.92 0.02
N GLU A 366 -19.24 -19.16 0.47
CA GLU A 366 -20.15 -19.59 1.53
C GLU A 366 -19.82 -18.90 2.87
N GLN A 367 -18.53 -18.77 3.19
CA GLN A 367 -18.10 -18.05 4.40
C GLN A 367 -18.51 -16.58 4.38
N LEU A 368 -18.46 -15.94 3.22
CA LEU A 368 -18.93 -14.55 3.06
C LEU A 368 -20.46 -14.48 3.26
N MET A 369 -21.19 -15.45 2.69
CA MET A 369 -22.65 -15.50 2.78
C MET A 369 -23.15 -15.74 4.21
N GLU A 370 -22.41 -16.47 5.03
CA GLU A 370 -22.75 -16.68 6.45
C GLU A 370 -22.83 -15.34 7.19
N HIS A 371 -21.91 -14.41 6.89
CA HIS A 371 -21.92 -13.08 7.50
C HIS A 371 -22.99 -12.16 6.92
N LEU A 372 -23.25 -12.26 5.62
CA LEU A 372 -24.18 -11.37 4.92
C LEU A 372 -25.64 -11.78 5.07
N GLY A 373 -25.93 -13.07 5.09
CA GLY A 373 -27.30 -13.61 5.11
C GLY A 373 -28.08 -13.37 3.82
N LYS A 374 -27.50 -12.74 2.81
CA LYS A 374 -28.11 -12.45 1.52
C LYS A 374 -27.04 -12.27 0.45
N GLY A 375 -27.40 -12.53 -0.81
CA GLY A 375 -26.49 -12.36 -1.95
C GLY A 375 -26.48 -13.57 -2.85
N ALA A 376 -25.57 -13.60 -3.81
CA ALA A 376 -25.37 -14.72 -4.73
C ALA A 376 -23.95 -15.23 -4.63
N ILE A 377 -23.77 -16.51 -4.88
CA ILE A 377 -22.47 -17.21 -4.83
C ILE A 377 -22.04 -17.55 -6.26
N TYR A 378 -20.78 -17.30 -6.55
CA TYR A 378 -20.15 -17.61 -7.84
C TYR A 378 -18.90 -18.46 -7.62
N SER A 379 -18.45 -19.15 -8.65
CA SER A 379 -17.29 -20.06 -8.55
C SER A 379 -15.94 -19.35 -8.67
N SER A 380 -15.94 -18.10 -9.14
CA SER A 380 -14.72 -17.29 -9.27
C SER A 380 -15.04 -15.79 -9.20
N VAL A 381 -14.02 -15.00 -8.92
CA VAL A 381 -14.14 -13.53 -8.96
C VAL A 381 -14.54 -13.05 -10.34
N ALA A 382 -13.95 -13.61 -11.40
CA ALA A 382 -14.29 -13.24 -12.78
C ALA A 382 -15.76 -13.48 -13.09
N GLN A 383 -16.33 -14.61 -12.68
CA GLN A 383 -17.75 -14.92 -12.87
C GLN A 383 -18.65 -13.98 -12.07
N ALA A 384 -18.31 -13.70 -10.83
CA ALA A 384 -19.06 -12.75 -10.01
C ALA A 384 -19.07 -11.35 -10.64
N TRP A 385 -17.93 -10.90 -11.14
CA TRP A 385 -17.80 -9.62 -11.82
C TRP A 385 -18.61 -9.56 -13.11
N HIS A 386 -18.54 -10.58 -13.96
CA HIS A 386 -19.34 -10.66 -15.19
C HIS A 386 -20.83 -10.63 -14.87
N ALA A 387 -21.28 -11.33 -13.84
CA ALA A 387 -22.67 -11.32 -13.41
C ALA A 387 -23.11 -9.94 -12.93
N ALA A 388 -22.30 -9.27 -12.11
CA ALA A 388 -22.58 -7.93 -11.63
C ALA A 388 -22.67 -6.92 -12.78
N MET A 389 -21.74 -6.97 -13.73
CA MET A 389 -21.75 -6.09 -14.90
C MET A 389 -22.97 -6.34 -15.80
N ALA A 390 -23.42 -7.59 -15.93
CA ALA A 390 -24.60 -7.95 -16.70
C ALA A 390 -25.89 -7.44 -16.02
N ASP A 391 -25.95 -7.45 -14.70
CA ASP A 391 -27.10 -6.98 -13.93
C ASP A 391 -27.16 -5.46 -13.79
N ALA A 392 -26.00 -4.78 -13.92
CA ALA A 392 -25.88 -3.35 -13.70
C ALA A 392 -26.57 -2.56 -14.82
N LYS A 393 -27.30 -1.54 -14.42
CA LYS A 393 -27.87 -0.51 -15.31
C LYS A 393 -26.87 0.65 -15.45
N PRO A 394 -27.02 1.51 -16.48
CA PRO A 394 -26.08 2.63 -16.68
C PRO A 394 -25.90 3.54 -15.47
N GLU A 395 -26.94 3.72 -14.64
CA GLU A 395 -26.91 4.54 -13.43
C GLU A 395 -26.31 3.84 -12.20
N ASP A 396 -26.06 2.54 -12.28
CA ASP A 396 -25.55 1.73 -11.17
C ASP A 396 -24.03 1.85 -10.99
N THR A 397 -23.56 1.47 -9.83
CA THR A 397 -22.13 1.32 -9.51
C THR A 397 -21.83 -0.14 -9.22
N VAL A 398 -20.82 -0.69 -9.90
CA VAL A 398 -20.23 -1.97 -9.56
C VAL A 398 -18.97 -1.70 -8.76
N LEU A 399 -18.92 -2.23 -7.55
CA LEU A 399 -17.79 -2.09 -6.65
C LEU A 399 -17.09 -3.44 -6.51
N VAL A 400 -15.78 -3.47 -6.74
CA VAL A 400 -14.93 -4.67 -6.55
C VAL A 400 -14.02 -4.40 -5.36
N CYS A 401 -14.10 -5.24 -4.33
CA CYS A 401 -13.30 -5.04 -3.11
C CYS A 401 -13.12 -6.32 -2.30
N GLY A 402 -12.38 -6.20 -1.20
CA GLY A 402 -12.18 -7.25 -0.21
C GLY A 402 -10.75 -7.76 -0.10
N SER A 403 -9.95 -7.62 -1.15
CA SER A 403 -8.56 -8.06 -1.19
C SER A 403 -7.85 -7.49 -2.42
N PHE A 404 -6.51 -7.40 -2.35
CA PHE A 404 -5.67 -7.21 -3.54
C PHE A 404 -5.95 -8.28 -4.61
N HIS A 405 -6.14 -9.53 -4.18
CA HIS A 405 -6.44 -10.66 -5.09
C HIS A 405 -7.74 -10.46 -5.86
N THR A 406 -8.78 -9.98 -5.19
CA THR A 406 -10.10 -9.73 -5.81
C THR A 406 -9.99 -8.68 -6.92
N VAL A 407 -9.32 -7.56 -6.62
CA VAL A 407 -9.08 -6.50 -7.60
C VAL A 407 -8.20 -7.00 -8.74
N ALA A 408 -7.13 -7.73 -8.44
CA ALA A 408 -6.23 -8.27 -9.44
C ALA A 408 -6.94 -9.22 -10.42
N HIS A 409 -7.79 -10.11 -9.92
CA HIS A 409 -8.57 -11.03 -10.77
C HIS A 409 -9.50 -10.28 -11.73
N VAL A 410 -10.13 -9.20 -11.29
CA VAL A 410 -10.96 -8.37 -12.17
C VAL A 410 -10.11 -7.65 -13.21
N MET A 411 -8.96 -7.10 -12.81
CA MET A 411 -8.04 -6.46 -13.76
C MET A 411 -7.57 -7.43 -14.85
N GLU A 412 -7.21 -8.65 -14.47
CA GLU A 412 -6.82 -9.71 -15.41
C GLU A 412 -7.99 -10.09 -16.34
N ALA A 413 -9.20 -10.22 -15.81
CA ALA A 413 -10.40 -10.53 -16.62
C ALA A 413 -10.71 -9.40 -17.61
N MET A 414 -10.51 -8.15 -17.23
CA MET A 414 -10.67 -6.99 -18.11
C MET A 414 -9.65 -7.03 -19.26
N ASP A 415 -8.38 -7.33 -18.96
CA ASP A 415 -7.32 -7.40 -19.96
C ASP A 415 -7.55 -8.58 -20.95
N ALA A 416 -8.00 -9.73 -20.47
CA ALA A 416 -8.37 -10.87 -21.31
C ALA A 416 -9.51 -10.54 -22.26
N GLY A 417 -10.50 -9.75 -21.83
CA GLY A 417 -11.59 -9.28 -22.68
C GLY A 417 -11.15 -8.32 -23.77
N ARG A 418 -10.09 -7.53 -23.56
CA ARG A 418 -9.54 -6.62 -24.56
C ARG A 418 -8.74 -7.33 -25.64
N THR A 419 -8.02 -8.41 -25.29
CA THR A 419 -7.22 -9.19 -26.22
C THR A 419 -8.03 -10.20 -27.02
N GLY A 420 -9.23 -10.56 -26.58
CA GLY A 420 -10.14 -11.47 -27.27
C GLY A 420 -11.07 -10.82 -28.30
N GLY A 421 -10.93 -9.51 -28.55
CA GLY A 421 -11.78 -8.72 -29.44
C GLY A 421 -11.08 -8.25 -30.73
N GLU A 422 -9.90 -8.82 -31.11
CA GLU A 422 -9.24 -8.57 -32.41
C GLU A 422 -9.53 -9.70 -33.43
#